data_0fae662bb1efc3dd6e0029547fdde619
#
_entry.id   0fae662bb1efc3dd6e0029547fdde619
#
_cell.length_a   1.000
_cell.length_b   1.000
_cell.length_c   1.000
_cell.angle_alpha   90.00
_cell.angle_beta   90.00
_cell.angle_gamma   90.00
#
_symmetry.space_group_name_H-M   'P 1'
#
loop_
_entity.id
_entity.type
_entity.pdbx_description
1 polymer ?
#
loop_
_entity_poly.entity_id
_entity_poly.type
_entity_poly.pdbx_seq_one_letter_code
_entity_poly.pdbx_strand_id
1 'polypeptide(L)'
;MERQMHHIRPYQLLGIPDAYADEIRFFMPQAQGAGSLHTIESVLLVKLLRIVEPRLVFEFGTYKGLTTRLLLANLPAIPEMEGPRILTLDLPTLDDVEFQGTDIDLAREVLGSERAYQREREAHLVHQLLQDSMRLDPTPWSGQVQYIFIDANHALPYVRQDTENAFAMLSPGRGVVIWHDYGHPEFPELTAYLEELARTRPLFHVEGTKLVFQPQGFDVRPRNA
;
A
#
# COMPACT_ATOMS: atom_id res chain seq x y z
N MET A 1 -22.43 9.67 16.76
CA MET A 1 -21.09 10.06 17.22
C MET A 1 -20.20 9.98 15.99
N GLU A 2 -19.67 11.11 15.51
CA GLU A 2 -18.72 11.10 14.40
C GLU A 2 -17.49 10.31 14.82
N ARG A 3 -17.04 9.42 13.95
CA ARG A 3 -15.75 8.73 14.12
C ARG A 3 -14.63 9.73 13.91
N GLN A 4 -13.46 9.43 14.44
CA GLN A 4 -12.24 10.19 14.22
C GLN A 4 -11.13 9.20 13.85
N MET A 5 -10.04 9.72 13.27
CA MET A 5 -8.83 8.94 13.05
C MET A 5 -8.37 8.32 14.38
N HIS A 6 -8.15 7.00 14.36
CA HIS A 6 -7.55 6.32 15.50
C HIS A 6 -6.03 6.41 15.40
N HIS A 7 -5.38 6.84 16.47
CA HIS A 7 -3.92 6.86 16.55
C HIS A 7 -3.44 5.65 17.36
N ILE A 8 -2.53 4.88 16.80
CA ILE A 8 -1.92 3.72 17.45
C ILE A 8 -0.41 3.79 17.38
N ARG A 9 0.26 3.26 18.37
CA ARG A 9 1.72 3.14 18.35
C ARG A 9 2.15 1.90 17.57
N PRO A 10 3.35 1.89 16.95
CA PRO A 10 3.85 0.75 16.19
C PRO A 10 3.75 -0.60 16.94
N TYR A 11 4.07 -0.63 18.25
CA TYR A 11 4.02 -1.86 19.02
C TYR A 11 2.61 -2.47 19.15
N GLN A 12 1.54 -1.64 19.06
CA GLN A 12 0.16 -2.13 19.11
C GLN A 12 -0.19 -2.92 17.86
N LEU A 13 0.29 -2.49 16.69
CA LEU A 13 0.15 -3.24 15.45
C LEU A 13 1.06 -4.48 15.44
N LEU A 14 2.32 -4.33 15.87
CA LEU A 14 3.27 -5.44 15.95
C LEU A 14 2.82 -6.53 16.92
N GLY A 15 2.08 -6.17 17.96
CA GLY A 15 1.54 -7.10 18.95
C GLY A 15 0.32 -7.91 18.50
N ILE A 16 -0.26 -7.63 17.32
CA ILE A 16 -1.36 -8.43 16.78
C ILE A 16 -0.81 -9.79 16.37
N PRO A 17 -1.40 -10.92 16.84
CA PRO A 17 -0.97 -12.25 16.41
C PRO A 17 -1.10 -12.44 14.91
N ASP A 18 -0.11 -13.07 14.30
CA ASP A 18 -0.15 -13.54 12.92
C ASP A 18 0.31 -15.01 12.84
N ALA A 19 0.09 -15.65 11.71
CA ALA A 19 0.41 -17.07 11.52
C ALA A 19 1.91 -17.34 11.33
N TYR A 20 2.70 -16.30 11.06
CA TYR A 20 4.12 -16.41 10.74
C TYR A 20 4.94 -15.70 11.82
N ALA A 21 5.43 -16.44 12.80
CA ALA A 21 6.05 -15.82 13.96
C ALA A 21 7.43 -15.22 13.70
N ASP A 22 8.25 -15.75 12.77
CA ASP A 22 9.68 -15.73 13.05
C ASP A 22 10.58 -15.11 11.97
N GLU A 23 10.13 -14.81 10.75
CA GLU A 23 11.03 -14.30 9.72
C GLU A 23 10.41 -13.18 8.87
N ILE A 24 11.09 -12.04 8.83
CA ILE A 24 10.82 -10.96 7.88
C ILE A 24 12.05 -10.77 7.02
N ARG A 25 11.88 -10.70 5.69
CA ARG A 25 12.98 -10.43 4.75
C ARG A 25 13.04 -8.94 4.42
N PHE A 26 14.19 -8.34 4.67
CA PHE A 26 14.50 -6.97 4.31
C PHE A 26 15.69 -6.91 3.36
N PHE A 27 15.68 -5.91 2.50
CA PHE A 27 16.78 -5.60 1.63
C PHE A 27 17.58 -4.42 2.21
N MET A 28 18.85 -4.65 2.50
CA MET A 28 19.75 -3.66 3.08
C MET A 28 20.92 -3.35 2.14
N PRO A 29 21.41 -2.12 2.07
CA PRO A 29 20.85 -0.94 2.72
C PRO A 29 19.50 -0.59 2.10
N GLN A 30 18.59 -0.08 2.91
CA GLN A 30 17.36 0.47 2.38
C GLN A 30 17.68 1.71 1.56
N ALA A 31 16.95 1.90 0.46
CA ALA A 31 17.06 3.14 -0.29
C ALA A 31 16.69 4.31 0.64
N GLN A 32 17.59 5.27 0.76
CA GLN A 32 17.34 6.52 1.46
C GLN A 32 17.16 7.61 0.40
N GLY A 33 16.03 8.28 0.43
CA GLY A 33 15.74 9.34 -0.51
C GLY A 33 14.23 9.60 -0.64
N ALA A 34 13.88 10.60 -1.42
CA ALA A 34 12.49 10.87 -1.74
C ALA A 34 11.80 9.64 -2.34
N GLY A 35 10.55 9.41 -1.98
CA GLY A 35 9.77 8.27 -2.47
C GLY A 35 10.17 6.89 -1.90
N SER A 36 10.90 6.84 -0.78
CA SER A 36 11.27 5.56 -0.14
C SER A 36 10.63 5.45 1.23
N LEU A 37 10.13 4.25 1.54
CA LEU A 37 9.60 3.90 2.86
C LEU A 37 10.69 3.98 3.94
N HIS A 38 10.35 4.46 5.12
CA HIS A 38 11.19 4.30 6.30
C HIS A 38 11.21 2.84 6.77
N THR A 39 12.30 2.46 7.48
CA THR A 39 12.46 1.08 7.98
C THR A 39 11.26 0.60 8.80
N ILE A 40 10.73 1.45 9.69
CA ILE A 40 9.58 1.07 10.51
C ILE A 40 8.32 0.87 9.67
N GLU A 41 8.10 1.68 8.64
CA GLU A 41 6.99 1.53 7.71
C GLU A 41 7.07 0.21 6.95
N SER A 42 8.27 -0.15 6.47
CA SER A 42 8.54 -1.45 5.84
C SER A 42 8.19 -2.62 6.77
N VAL A 43 8.56 -2.54 8.06
CA VAL A 43 8.20 -3.56 9.07
C VAL A 43 6.69 -3.67 9.23
N LEU A 44 6.01 -2.52 9.32
CA LEU A 44 4.56 -2.47 9.53
C LEU A 44 3.78 -2.96 8.32
N LEU A 45 4.23 -2.65 7.10
CA LEU A 45 3.63 -3.19 5.86
C LEU A 45 3.72 -4.71 5.82
N VAL A 46 4.90 -5.27 6.14
CA VAL A 46 5.07 -6.74 6.22
C VAL A 46 4.23 -7.32 7.34
N LYS A 47 4.10 -6.63 8.49
CA LYS A 47 3.22 -7.07 9.58
C LYS A 47 1.75 -7.15 9.13
N LEU A 48 1.25 -6.12 8.44
CA LEU A 48 -0.10 -6.14 7.88
C LEU A 48 -0.27 -7.25 6.83
N LEU A 49 0.75 -7.48 5.98
CA LEU A 49 0.76 -8.57 5.01
C LEU A 49 0.58 -9.94 5.70
N ARG A 50 1.28 -10.17 6.81
CA ARG A 50 1.19 -11.40 7.60
C ARG A 50 -0.13 -11.56 8.34
N ILE A 51 -0.68 -10.47 8.88
CA ILE A 51 -2.01 -10.50 9.50
C ILE A 51 -3.07 -10.87 8.48
N VAL A 52 -2.99 -10.30 7.27
CA VAL A 52 -4.00 -10.47 6.23
C VAL A 52 -3.86 -11.79 5.47
N GLU A 53 -2.63 -12.28 5.26
CA GLU A 53 -2.31 -13.47 4.46
C GLU A 53 -2.93 -13.41 3.05
N PRO A 54 -2.63 -12.36 2.26
CA PRO A 54 -3.35 -12.11 1.02
C PRO A 54 -3.06 -13.18 -0.03
N ARG A 55 -4.08 -13.54 -0.78
CA ARG A 55 -3.94 -14.26 -2.05
C ARG A 55 -3.52 -13.31 -3.16
N LEU A 56 -4.07 -12.11 -3.15
CA LEU A 56 -3.79 -11.06 -4.13
C LEU A 56 -3.52 -9.73 -3.43
N VAL A 57 -2.43 -9.10 -3.83
CA VAL A 57 -1.99 -7.75 -3.43
C VAL A 57 -2.20 -6.81 -4.61
N PHE A 58 -2.64 -5.59 -4.35
CA PHE A 58 -2.66 -4.50 -5.33
C PHE A 58 -1.87 -3.30 -4.79
N GLU A 59 -0.97 -2.77 -5.59
CA GLU A 59 -0.15 -1.60 -5.27
C GLU A 59 -0.42 -0.51 -6.30
N PHE A 60 -0.86 0.65 -5.83
CA PHE A 60 -0.89 1.88 -6.62
C PHE A 60 0.44 2.61 -6.41
N GLY A 61 1.20 2.81 -7.48
CA GLY A 61 2.54 3.39 -7.46
C GLY A 61 3.64 2.34 -7.31
N THR A 62 4.22 1.90 -8.43
CA THR A 62 5.36 0.97 -8.43
C THR A 62 6.67 1.70 -8.11
N TYR A 63 6.86 2.90 -8.66
CA TYR A 63 8.09 3.68 -8.58
C TYR A 63 9.33 2.83 -8.88
N LYS A 64 10.32 2.76 -7.98
CA LYS A 64 11.52 1.88 -8.11
C LYS A 64 11.23 0.40 -7.90
N GLY A 65 10.03 0.03 -7.52
CA GLY A 65 9.63 -1.35 -7.22
C GLY A 65 10.24 -1.91 -5.93
N LEU A 66 10.64 -1.04 -4.99
CA LEU A 66 11.22 -1.46 -3.71
C LEU A 66 10.17 -2.01 -2.77
N THR A 67 9.01 -1.37 -2.70
CA THR A 67 7.87 -1.85 -1.90
C THR A 67 7.31 -3.14 -2.51
N THR A 68 7.14 -3.20 -3.83
CA THR A 68 6.77 -4.43 -4.55
C THR A 68 7.72 -5.57 -4.19
N ARG A 69 9.03 -5.33 -4.23
CA ARG A 69 10.08 -6.30 -3.87
C ARG A 69 9.98 -6.76 -2.41
N LEU A 70 9.74 -5.81 -1.49
CA LEU A 70 9.57 -6.11 -0.07
C LEU A 70 8.36 -7.03 0.16
N LEU A 71 7.21 -6.69 -0.43
CA LEU A 71 5.99 -7.48 -0.32
C LEU A 71 6.18 -8.86 -0.95
N LEU A 72 6.77 -8.93 -2.15
CA LEU A 72 7.06 -10.18 -2.86
C LEU A 72 7.91 -11.15 -2.00
N ALA A 73 8.96 -10.63 -1.36
CA ALA A 73 9.86 -11.44 -0.53
C ALA A 73 9.20 -11.97 0.76
N ASN A 74 8.07 -11.39 1.16
CA ASN A 74 7.34 -11.74 2.39
C ASN A 74 5.93 -12.30 2.14
N LEU A 75 5.56 -12.55 0.89
CA LEU A 75 4.28 -13.20 0.58
C LEU A 75 4.19 -14.59 1.22
N PRO A 76 3.03 -14.93 1.80
CA PRO A 76 2.81 -16.29 2.28
C PRO A 76 2.86 -17.28 1.10
N ALA A 77 3.49 -18.42 1.31
CA ALA A 77 3.46 -19.50 0.33
C ALA A 77 2.04 -20.07 0.22
N ILE A 78 1.47 -20.06 -0.98
CA ILE A 78 0.19 -20.71 -1.26
C ILE A 78 0.46 -21.79 -2.30
N PRO A 79 0.46 -23.07 -1.90
CA PRO A 79 0.63 -24.18 -2.83
C PRO A 79 -0.44 -24.13 -3.92
N GLU A 80 -0.07 -24.52 -5.13
CA GLU A 80 -0.98 -24.70 -6.29
C GLU A 80 -1.69 -23.43 -6.78
N MET A 81 -1.21 -22.25 -6.39
CA MET A 81 -1.75 -20.99 -6.92
C MET A 81 -1.05 -20.63 -8.22
N GLU A 82 -1.81 -20.57 -9.30
CA GLU A 82 -1.34 -20.06 -10.60
C GLU A 82 -1.61 -18.56 -10.74
N GLY A 83 -0.79 -17.88 -11.54
CA GLY A 83 -0.94 -16.46 -11.88
C GLY A 83 -0.27 -15.48 -10.91
N PRO A 84 -0.46 -14.18 -11.14
CA PRO A 84 0.18 -13.14 -10.34
C PRO A 84 -0.40 -13.07 -8.92
N ARG A 85 0.50 -12.79 -7.97
CA ARG A 85 0.18 -12.56 -6.56
C ARG A 85 0.22 -11.08 -6.19
N ILE A 86 0.93 -10.29 -6.98
CA ILE A 86 1.00 -8.82 -6.84
C ILE A 86 0.65 -8.21 -8.18
N LEU A 87 -0.32 -7.31 -8.15
CA LEU A 87 -0.60 -6.36 -9.22
C LEU A 87 -0.02 -5.03 -8.76
N THR A 88 0.83 -4.41 -9.56
CA THR A 88 1.38 -3.09 -9.27
C THR A 88 1.15 -2.17 -10.46
N LEU A 89 0.67 -0.97 -10.19
CA LEU A 89 0.23 -0.02 -11.21
C LEU A 89 1.15 1.19 -11.22
N ASP A 90 1.55 1.61 -12.41
CA ASP A 90 2.35 2.81 -12.61
C ASP A 90 2.00 3.48 -13.95
N LEU A 91 2.38 4.74 -14.10
CA LEU A 91 2.13 5.51 -15.32
C LEU A 91 2.98 4.98 -16.49
N PRO A 92 2.40 4.87 -17.70
CA PRO A 92 3.15 4.54 -18.93
C PRO A 92 3.92 5.75 -19.48
N THR A 93 3.36 6.96 -19.28
CA THR A 93 3.91 8.25 -19.71
C THR A 93 3.56 9.31 -18.68
N LEU A 94 4.12 10.53 -18.81
CA LEU A 94 3.79 11.68 -17.97
C LEU A 94 2.83 12.67 -18.66
N ASP A 95 2.37 12.34 -19.85
CA ASP A 95 1.52 13.21 -20.65
C ASP A 95 0.11 13.28 -20.05
N ASP A 96 -0.45 14.47 -19.98
CA ASP A 96 -1.81 14.76 -19.50
C ASP A 96 -2.08 14.30 -18.05
N VAL A 97 -1.01 14.20 -17.22
CA VAL A 97 -1.11 13.83 -15.80
C VAL A 97 -0.86 15.06 -14.94
N GLU A 98 -1.77 15.32 -14.00
CA GLU A 98 -1.60 16.33 -12.98
C GLU A 98 -0.80 15.78 -11.79
N PHE A 99 0.26 16.47 -11.38
CA PHE A 99 1.11 16.08 -10.26
C PHE A 99 1.09 17.14 -9.17
N GLN A 100 1.34 16.70 -7.94
CA GLN A 100 1.55 17.59 -6.80
C GLN A 100 2.98 17.45 -6.25
N GLY A 101 3.57 18.57 -5.84
CA GLY A 101 4.90 18.59 -5.21
C GLY A 101 5.98 17.96 -6.08
N THR A 102 6.74 17.05 -5.51
CA THR A 102 7.87 16.36 -6.13
C THR A 102 7.50 15.14 -6.97
N ASP A 103 6.23 14.77 -7.04
CA ASP A 103 5.77 13.54 -7.70
C ASP A 103 6.20 13.42 -9.16
N ILE A 104 6.18 14.53 -9.91
CA ILE A 104 6.60 14.54 -11.31
C ILE A 104 8.08 14.17 -11.49
N ASP A 105 8.94 14.58 -10.56
CA ASP A 105 10.37 14.28 -10.63
C ASP A 105 10.63 12.81 -10.30
N LEU A 106 9.91 12.28 -9.32
CA LEU A 106 9.96 10.87 -8.98
C LEU A 106 9.46 9.99 -10.13
N ALA A 107 8.32 10.33 -10.74
CA ALA A 107 7.79 9.61 -11.88
C ALA A 107 8.76 9.64 -13.08
N ARG A 108 9.37 10.81 -13.35
CA ARG A 108 10.36 10.95 -14.43
C ARG A 108 11.61 10.10 -14.21
N GLU A 109 12.09 9.98 -12.96
CA GLU A 109 13.29 9.21 -12.61
C GLU A 109 13.15 7.74 -13.02
N VAL A 110 11.94 7.19 -12.96
CA VAL A 110 11.73 5.75 -13.14
C VAL A 110 11.08 5.36 -14.47
N LEU A 111 10.66 6.33 -15.27
CA LEU A 111 10.00 6.05 -16.54
C LEU A 111 10.91 5.22 -17.45
N GLY A 112 10.43 4.05 -17.87
CA GLY A 112 11.19 3.12 -18.72
C GLY A 112 12.36 2.40 -18.03
N SER A 113 12.57 2.60 -16.72
CA SER A 113 13.65 1.93 -15.98
C SER A 113 13.23 0.54 -15.47
N GLU A 114 14.22 -0.33 -15.24
CA GLU A 114 14.01 -1.62 -14.58
C GLU A 114 13.60 -1.43 -13.12
N ARG A 115 12.63 -2.22 -12.65
CA ARG A 115 12.15 -2.20 -11.27
C ARG A 115 12.91 -3.21 -10.40
N ALA A 116 13.13 -2.88 -9.13
CA ALA A 116 13.92 -3.70 -8.21
C ALA A 116 13.41 -5.14 -8.06
N TYR A 117 12.09 -5.36 -8.09
CA TYR A 117 11.49 -6.69 -7.98
C TYR A 117 11.81 -7.60 -9.20
N GLN A 118 12.08 -7.03 -10.37
CA GLN A 118 12.34 -7.79 -11.61
C GLN A 118 13.60 -8.67 -11.53
N ARG A 119 14.47 -8.39 -10.55
CA ARG A 119 15.69 -9.18 -10.29
C ARG A 119 15.45 -10.37 -9.34
N GLU A 120 14.26 -10.48 -8.78
CA GLU A 120 13.93 -11.58 -7.88
C GLU A 120 13.51 -12.83 -8.66
N ARG A 121 13.81 -14.00 -8.10
CA ARG A 121 13.43 -15.29 -8.68
C ARG A 121 11.91 -15.41 -8.85
N GLU A 122 11.18 -14.85 -7.92
CA GLU A 122 9.71 -14.84 -7.84
C GLU A 122 9.06 -13.70 -8.63
N ALA A 123 9.83 -12.95 -9.45
CA ALA A 123 9.32 -11.82 -10.24
C ALA A 123 8.10 -12.19 -11.13
N HIS A 124 7.99 -13.46 -11.53
CA HIS A 124 6.86 -13.97 -12.31
C HIS A 124 5.51 -13.89 -11.55
N LEU A 125 5.54 -13.72 -10.23
CA LEU A 125 4.35 -13.50 -9.40
C LEU A 125 3.89 -12.03 -9.39
N VAL A 126 4.63 -11.13 -10.02
CA VAL A 126 4.28 -9.71 -10.13
C VAL A 126 3.81 -9.42 -11.55
N HIS A 127 2.65 -8.79 -11.67
CA HIS A 127 2.16 -8.25 -12.93
C HIS A 127 2.07 -6.73 -12.83
N GLN A 128 2.91 -6.03 -13.61
CA GLN A 128 2.88 -4.58 -13.67
C GLN A 128 1.85 -4.11 -14.70
N LEU A 129 0.95 -3.26 -14.25
CA LEU A 129 -0.01 -2.55 -15.08
C LEU A 129 0.57 -1.16 -15.40
N LEU A 130 0.78 -0.88 -16.68
CA LEU A 130 1.20 0.44 -17.13
C LEU A 130 -0.03 1.21 -17.61
N GLN A 131 -0.62 1.96 -16.70
CA GLN A 131 -1.89 2.66 -16.92
C GLN A 131 -2.02 3.83 -15.94
N ASP A 132 -2.67 4.91 -16.36
CA ASP A 132 -3.14 5.97 -15.48
C ASP A 132 -4.25 5.44 -14.56
N SER A 133 -4.07 5.60 -13.23
CA SER A 133 -5.03 5.10 -12.23
C SER A 133 -6.41 5.75 -12.35
N MET A 134 -6.50 6.98 -12.87
CA MET A 134 -7.76 7.65 -13.19
C MET A 134 -8.59 6.91 -14.25
N ARG A 135 -7.97 6.03 -15.03
CA ARG A 135 -8.61 5.23 -16.09
C ARG A 135 -8.70 3.75 -15.74
N LEU A 136 -8.31 3.37 -14.52
CA LEU A 136 -8.35 1.98 -14.07
C LEU A 136 -9.80 1.52 -13.94
N ASP A 137 -10.13 0.40 -14.63
CA ASP A 137 -11.36 -0.34 -14.36
C ASP A 137 -11.08 -1.38 -13.25
N PRO A 138 -11.63 -1.21 -12.03
CA PRO A 138 -11.41 -2.14 -10.92
C PRO A 138 -12.25 -3.42 -11.05
N THR A 139 -13.18 -3.50 -11.99
CA THR A 139 -14.17 -4.59 -12.13
C THR A 139 -13.55 -5.98 -12.19
N PRO A 140 -12.42 -6.22 -12.93
CA PRO A 140 -11.79 -7.54 -12.98
C PRO A 140 -11.34 -8.09 -11.62
N TRP A 141 -11.10 -7.22 -10.65
CA TRP A 141 -10.60 -7.58 -9.32
C TRP A 141 -11.61 -7.28 -8.20
N SER A 142 -12.85 -6.93 -8.55
CA SER A 142 -13.88 -6.55 -7.59
C SER A 142 -14.06 -7.62 -6.50
N GLY A 143 -13.88 -7.21 -5.24
CA GLY A 143 -14.00 -8.08 -4.07
C GLY A 143 -12.92 -9.17 -3.94
N GLN A 144 -11.84 -9.12 -4.71
CA GLN A 144 -10.85 -10.19 -4.78
C GLN A 144 -9.49 -9.86 -4.14
N VAL A 145 -9.20 -8.59 -3.85
CA VAL A 145 -7.91 -8.14 -3.33
C VAL A 145 -7.95 -8.05 -1.81
N GLN A 146 -7.01 -8.67 -1.12
CA GLN A 146 -6.96 -8.64 0.34
C GLN A 146 -5.99 -7.59 0.89
N TYR A 147 -4.98 -7.20 0.14
CA TYR A 147 -3.99 -6.22 0.57
C TYR A 147 -3.83 -5.15 -0.51
N ILE A 148 -4.15 -3.91 -0.18
CA ILE A 148 -4.07 -2.79 -1.12
C ILE A 148 -3.21 -1.70 -0.51
N PHE A 149 -2.18 -1.29 -1.23
CA PHE A 149 -1.29 -0.20 -0.84
C PHE A 149 -1.41 0.95 -1.84
N ILE A 150 -1.68 2.15 -1.35
CA ILE A 150 -1.87 3.38 -2.14
C ILE A 150 -0.71 4.31 -1.81
N ASP A 151 0.19 4.48 -2.78
CA ASP A 151 1.40 5.29 -2.70
C ASP A 151 1.80 5.77 -4.13
N ALA A 152 0.82 6.33 -4.85
CA ALA A 152 0.96 6.78 -6.23
C ALA A 152 1.02 8.31 -6.32
N ASN A 153 0.20 8.91 -7.18
CA ASN A 153 0.09 10.36 -7.34
C ASN A 153 -0.69 10.97 -6.16
N HIS A 154 -0.13 11.98 -5.51
CA HIS A 154 -0.69 12.62 -4.31
C HIS A 154 -1.64 13.78 -4.58
N ALA A 155 -1.91 14.14 -5.86
CA ALA A 155 -2.96 15.09 -6.19
C ALA A 155 -4.33 14.54 -5.75
N LEU A 156 -5.14 15.36 -5.07
CA LEU A 156 -6.38 14.93 -4.43
C LEU A 156 -7.35 14.15 -5.35
N PRO A 157 -7.54 14.50 -6.64
CA PRO A 157 -8.38 13.69 -7.53
C PRO A 157 -7.89 12.24 -7.67
N TYR A 158 -6.58 12.04 -7.76
CA TYR A 158 -5.95 10.72 -7.84
C TYR A 158 -6.13 9.93 -6.55
N VAL A 159 -5.83 10.54 -5.40
CA VAL A 159 -6.00 9.90 -4.10
C VAL A 159 -7.45 9.43 -3.89
N ARG A 160 -8.44 10.24 -4.29
CA ARG A 160 -9.86 9.88 -4.23
C ARG A 160 -10.17 8.69 -5.13
N GLN A 161 -9.76 8.75 -6.39
CA GLN A 161 -10.04 7.69 -7.37
C GLN A 161 -9.37 6.37 -6.97
N ASP A 162 -8.11 6.42 -6.55
CA ASP A 162 -7.38 5.23 -6.09
C ASP A 162 -8.03 4.62 -4.85
N THR A 163 -8.53 5.46 -3.94
CA THR A 163 -9.28 5.01 -2.76
C THR A 163 -10.61 4.34 -3.14
N GLU A 164 -11.37 4.92 -4.08
CA GLU A 164 -12.62 4.35 -4.58
C GLU A 164 -12.38 3.00 -5.27
N ASN A 165 -11.37 2.93 -6.13
CA ASN A 165 -10.94 1.69 -6.79
C ASN A 165 -10.50 0.64 -5.77
N ALA A 166 -9.72 1.03 -4.76
CA ALA A 166 -9.29 0.15 -3.68
C ALA A 166 -10.49 -0.47 -2.94
N PHE A 167 -11.50 0.33 -2.58
CA PHE A 167 -12.69 -0.18 -1.91
C PHE A 167 -13.54 -1.09 -2.81
N ALA A 168 -13.59 -0.83 -4.11
CA ALA A 168 -14.29 -1.70 -5.05
C ALA A 168 -13.59 -3.06 -5.19
N MET A 169 -12.26 -3.08 -5.12
CA MET A 169 -11.45 -4.30 -5.21
C MET A 169 -11.32 -5.06 -3.90
N LEU A 170 -11.51 -4.38 -2.75
CA LEU A 170 -11.27 -4.97 -1.43
C LEU A 170 -12.17 -6.18 -1.18
N SER A 171 -11.56 -7.28 -0.76
CA SER A 171 -12.27 -8.51 -0.35
C SER A 171 -13.23 -8.23 0.81
N PRO A 172 -14.48 -8.72 0.76
CA PRO A 172 -15.43 -8.54 1.85
C PRO A 172 -15.07 -9.31 3.12
N GLY A 173 -14.18 -10.28 3.02
CA GLY A 173 -13.68 -11.05 4.16
C GLY A 173 -12.54 -10.35 4.90
N ARG A 174 -11.36 -10.96 4.91
CA ARG A 174 -10.15 -10.39 5.52
C ARG A 174 -9.38 -9.56 4.50
N GLY A 175 -8.99 -8.34 4.88
CA GLY A 175 -8.22 -7.46 4.00
C GLY A 175 -7.76 -6.18 4.68
N VAL A 176 -7.03 -5.36 3.95
CA VAL A 176 -6.56 -4.05 4.40
C VAL A 176 -6.38 -3.11 3.20
N VAL A 177 -6.76 -1.86 3.38
CA VAL A 177 -6.33 -0.75 2.52
C VAL A 177 -5.38 0.12 3.32
N ILE A 178 -4.26 0.49 2.72
CA ILE A 178 -3.18 1.24 3.37
C ILE A 178 -2.85 2.43 2.49
N TRP A 179 -2.75 3.62 3.08
CA TRP A 179 -2.30 4.86 2.44
C TRP A 179 -0.97 5.28 3.02
N HIS A 180 -0.10 5.79 2.17
CA HIS A 180 1.14 6.45 2.57
C HIS A 180 0.99 7.97 2.59
N ASP A 181 2.01 8.67 3.02
CA ASP A 181 2.18 10.13 3.05
C ASP A 181 1.15 10.94 3.85
N TYR A 182 0.40 10.30 4.76
CA TYR A 182 -0.39 11.04 5.76
C TYR A 182 0.51 11.94 6.63
N GLY A 183 0.12 13.21 6.76
CA GLY A 183 0.90 14.21 7.50
C GLY A 183 2.13 14.74 6.77
N HIS A 184 2.33 14.37 5.50
CA HIS A 184 3.43 14.93 4.70
C HIS A 184 3.14 16.41 4.38
N PRO A 185 4.09 17.33 4.62
CA PRO A 185 3.86 18.77 4.45
C PRO A 185 3.56 19.20 3.01
N GLU A 186 4.03 18.44 2.01
CA GLU A 186 3.72 18.71 0.60
C GLU A 186 2.32 18.27 0.17
N PHE A 187 1.67 17.38 0.96
CA PHE A 187 0.38 16.77 0.61
C PHE A 187 -0.72 17.02 1.65
N PRO A 188 -1.01 18.30 2.00
CA PRO A 188 -2.01 18.62 3.04
C PRO A 188 -3.43 18.17 2.67
N GLU A 189 -3.77 18.16 1.36
CA GLU A 189 -5.09 17.75 0.90
C GLU A 189 -5.33 16.24 1.05
N LEU A 190 -4.30 15.41 0.86
CA LEU A 190 -4.32 13.98 1.16
C LEU A 190 -4.62 13.75 2.65
N THR A 191 -3.91 14.48 3.53
CA THR A 191 -4.13 14.38 4.98
C THR A 191 -5.56 14.75 5.35
N ALA A 192 -6.06 15.88 4.85
CA ALA A 192 -7.42 16.33 5.12
C ALA A 192 -8.48 15.33 4.59
N TYR A 193 -8.25 14.75 3.42
CA TYR A 193 -9.12 13.73 2.85
C TYR A 193 -9.19 12.46 3.72
N LEU A 194 -8.06 11.97 4.21
CA LEU A 194 -8.05 10.79 5.09
C LEU A 194 -8.71 11.07 6.44
N GLU A 195 -8.59 12.28 6.98
CA GLU A 195 -9.33 12.70 8.18
C GLU A 195 -10.85 12.78 7.95
N GLU A 196 -11.27 13.27 6.78
CA GLU A 196 -12.67 13.26 6.38
C GLU A 196 -13.19 11.82 6.24
N LEU A 197 -12.43 10.95 5.57
CA LEU A 197 -12.75 9.54 5.39
C LEU A 197 -12.88 8.81 6.74
N ALA A 198 -12.05 9.16 7.73
CA ALA A 198 -12.10 8.60 9.06
C ALA A 198 -13.41 8.86 9.80
N ARG A 199 -14.20 9.87 9.40
CA ARG A 199 -15.53 10.13 10.00
C ARG A 199 -16.54 9.03 9.69
N THR A 200 -16.35 8.32 8.58
CA THR A 200 -17.27 7.28 8.12
C THR A 200 -16.68 5.87 8.20
N ARG A 201 -15.34 5.75 8.21
CA ARG A 201 -14.61 4.48 8.19
C ARG A 201 -13.63 4.37 9.37
N PRO A 202 -13.35 3.17 9.87
CA PRO A 202 -12.38 2.96 10.95
C PRO A 202 -10.96 3.03 10.39
N LEU A 203 -10.38 4.23 10.33
CA LEU A 203 -9.01 4.45 9.90
C LEU A 203 -8.06 4.52 11.11
N PHE A 204 -6.89 3.95 10.94
CA PHE A 204 -5.82 3.89 11.95
C PHE A 204 -4.54 4.51 11.40
N HIS A 205 -4.08 5.59 12.02
CA HIS A 205 -2.74 6.15 11.78
C HIS A 205 -1.74 5.53 12.74
N VAL A 206 -0.60 5.06 12.24
CA VAL A 206 0.49 4.57 13.08
C VAL A 206 1.42 5.73 13.43
N GLU A 207 1.43 6.11 14.71
CA GLU A 207 2.21 7.25 15.21
C GLU A 207 3.69 7.15 14.86
N GLY A 208 4.28 8.26 14.43
CA GLY A 208 5.69 8.33 14.01
C GLY A 208 5.96 7.77 12.62
N THR A 209 4.92 7.48 11.86
CA THR A 209 5.00 7.08 10.45
C THR A 209 4.03 7.91 9.61
N LYS A 210 4.08 7.75 8.30
CA LYS A 210 3.12 8.33 7.36
C LYS A 210 2.02 7.33 6.95
N LEU A 211 1.91 6.18 7.64
CA LEU A 211 0.97 5.13 7.30
C LEU A 211 -0.38 5.34 7.97
N VAL A 212 -1.43 5.31 7.18
CA VAL A 212 -2.82 5.15 7.60
C VAL A 212 -3.36 3.86 6.98
N PHE A 213 -4.17 3.11 7.71
CA PHE A 213 -4.79 1.91 7.17
C PHE A 213 -6.21 1.70 7.67
N GLN A 214 -7.02 1.00 6.85
CA GLN A 214 -8.33 0.48 7.20
C GLN A 214 -8.29 -1.04 7.25
N PRO A 215 -8.49 -1.67 8.42
CA PRO A 215 -8.62 -3.11 8.53
C PRO A 215 -10.01 -3.58 8.07
N GLN A 216 -10.04 -4.76 7.45
CA GLN A 216 -11.25 -5.49 7.10
C GLN A 216 -11.15 -6.90 7.67
N GLY A 217 -12.12 -7.30 8.51
CA GLY A 217 -12.22 -8.65 9.04
C GLY A 217 -11.17 -9.04 10.10
N PHE A 218 -10.45 -8.06 10.68
CA PHE A 218 -9.60 -8.26 11.86
C PHE A 218 -9.64 -7.05 12.77
N ASP A 219 -9.37 -7.26 14.06
CA ASP A 219 -9.43 -6.22 15.09
C ASP A 219 -8.02 -5.67 15.41
N VAL A 220 -7.92 -4.35 15.43
CA VAL A 220 -6.69 -3.59 15.74
C VAL A 220 -6.71 -3.01 17.15
N ARG A 221 -7.84 -3.18 17.89
CA ARG A 221 -7.93 -2.62 19.23
C ARG A 221 -6.83 -3.18 20.12
N PRO A 222 -6.16 -2.32 20.92
CA PRO A 222 -5.24 -2.80 21.91
C PRO A 222 -5.99 -3.77 22.83
N ARG A 223 -5.51 -4.99 22.99
CA ARG A 223 -5.91 -5.80 24.13
C ARG A 223 -5.53 -4.97 25.34
N ASN A 224 -6.52 -4.60 26.15
CA ASN A 224 -6.30 -3.85 27.38
C ASN A 224 -5.12 -4.47 28.12
N ALA A 225 -4.04 -3.69 28.26
CA ALA A 225 -2.93 -4.02 29.11
C ALA A 225 -3.38 -3.97 30.58
#